data_01e32b73f5b9fd57f7e5c893eb23d74c
#
_entry.id   01e32b73f5b9fd57f7e5c893eb23d74c
#
_cell.length_a   1.000
_cell.length_b   1.000
_cell.length_c   1.000
_cell.angle_alpha   90.00
_cell.angle_beta   90.00
_cell.angle_gamma   90.00
#
_symmetry.space_group_name_H-M   'P 1'
#
loop_
_entity.id
_entity.type
_entity.pdbx_description
1 polymer ?
#
loop_
_entity_poly.entity_id
_entity_poly.type
_entity_poly.pdbx_seq_one_letter_code
_entity_poly.pdbx_strand_id
1 'polypeptide(L)'
;MPALSPTMEEGTLTKWHIKAGDVVSAGQVIAEIETDKATMEVEAVDEGEVLEILVPEGAENVKVNTPIARLAGEEGAAAPAPKADEAPKAEPAKVEGAPADAPVKPKVELRDPEIPADAKLVKTTIRDALRDAMAEEMRRDEAVFLMGEEVAQYQGAYKVSRDLLQEFGDRRVVDTPITEHGFAGLGVGAAMAGLKPIVEFMTWNFGMQAIDHVINSAAKTLYMSGGQIRGPIVFRGPNGAAARVAAQHSQDYSAWYAQVPGLKVIAPYDAADAKGLLKAAIRDPNPIVFLEHEMMYGLEFDVPDVEDYVVPIGKAKVRREGTDVTITAHSRMVGFALQAAEKLAEEGVSVEVVDLRTLRPLDHETIVESVKKTNRLVSAEEGWGPMGVGAEVVARVIEHAFDYLDAPPLRVHQEDVPLPYAANLEALSLPGVDKIVAAVKKVMA
;
A
#
# COMPACT_ATOMS: atom_id res chain seq x y z
N MET A 1 -16.53 -0.48 -35.76
CA MET A 1 -15.74 0.76 -35.56
C MET A 1 -15.14 0.69 -34.15
N PRO A 2 -13.86 0.37 -34.01
CA PRO A 2 -13.23 0.35 -32.69
C PRO A 2 -13.08 1.77 -32.12
N ALA A 3 -13.04 1.89 -30.79
CA ALA A 3 -12.66 3.13 -30.12
C ALA A 3 -11.13 3.25 -30.13
N LEU A 4 -10.58 4.15 -30.93
CA LEU A 4 -9.13 4.36 -31.06
C LEU A 4 -8.58 5.40 -30.07
N SER A 5 -9.47 6.10 -29.34
CA SER A 5 -9.14 6.94 -28.17
C SER A 5 -10.25 6.90 -27.14
N PRO A 6 -9.95 7.18 -25.85
CA PRO A 6 -10.96 7.15 -24.79
C PRO A 6 -12.12 8.15 -24.94
N THR A 7 -11.94 9.17 -25.78
CA THR A 7 -12.92 10.24 -26.03
C THR A 7 -13.55 10.18 -27.42
N MET A 8 -13.26 9.13 -28.21
CA MET A 8 -13.80 8.99 -29.56
C MET A 8 -15.24 8.51 -29.51
N GLU A 9 -16.17 9.27 -30.08
CA GLU A 9 -17.58 8.90 -30.23
C GLU A 9 -17.89 8.44 -31.67
N GLU A 10 -17.23 9.02 -32.68
CA GLU A 10 -17.37 8.71 -34.10
C GLU A 10 -16.07 8.97 -34.86
N GLY A 11 -15.95 8.46 -36.08
CA GLY A 11 -14.80 8.67 -36.96
C GLY A 11 -15.15 8.45 -38.42
N THR A 12 -14.23 8.83 -39.32
CA THR A 12 -14.33 8.62 -40.76
C THR A 12 -13.48 7.45 -41.15
N LEU A 13 -14.06 6.44 -41.85
CA LEU A 13 -13.32 5.31 -42.39
C LEU A 13 -12.69 5.75 -43.74
N THR A 14 -11.41 6.10 -43.72
CA THR A 14 -10.73 6.72 -44.86
C THR A 14 -10.29 5.70 -45.89
N LYS A 15 -9.91 4.49 -45.46
CA LYS A 15 -9.37 3.48 -46.38
C LYS A 15 -9.53 2.07 -45.85
N TRP A 16 -9.80 1.11 -46.75
CA TRP A 16 -9.71 -0.31 -46.51
C TRP A 16 -8.43 -0.91 -47.08
N HIS A 17 -7.75 -1.76 -46.34
CA HIS A 17 -6.61 -2.56 -46.80
C HIS A 17 -6.99 -4.01 -47.16
N ILE A 18 -8.28 -4.35 -46.96
CA ILE A 18 -8.85 -5.68 -47.20
C ILE A 18 -10.13 -5.58 -48.04
N LYS A 19 -10.55 -6.69 -48.63
CA LYS A 19 -11.82 -6.85 -49.38
C LYS A 19 -12.48 -8.16 -48.99
N ALA A 20 -13.75 -8.32 -49.35
CA ALA A 20 -14.47 -9.58 -49.19
C ALA A 20 -13.72 -10.74 -49.89
N GLY A 21 -13.55 -11.86 -49.21
CA GLY A 21 -12.79 -13.03 -49.65
C GLY A 21 -11.32 -13.03 -49.25
N ASP A 22 -10.78 -11.95 -48.67
CA ASP A 22 -9.41 -11.96 -48.18
C ASP A 22 -9.36 -12.69 -46.81
N VAL A 23 -8.25 -13.39 -46.56
CA VAL A 23 -7.99 -13.99 -45.22
C VAL A 23 -7.11 -13.03 -44.42
N VAL A 24 -7.53 -12.68 -43.21
CA VAL A 24 -6.80 -11.80 -42.31
C VAL A 24 -6.27 -12.57 -41.10
N SER A 25 -5.15 -12.12 -40.57
CA SER A 25 -4.54 -12.63 -39.35
C SER A 25 -4.68 -11.62 -38.21
N ALA A 26 -4.72 -12.07 -36.97
CA ALA A 26 -4.73 -11.18 -35.80
C ALA A 26 -3.50 -10.24 -35.84
N GLY A 27 -3.72 -8.94 -35.60
CA GLY A 27 -2.70 -7.90 -35.70
C GLY A 27 -2.42 -7.36 -37.09
N GLN A 28 -3.09 -7.87 -38.14
CA GLN A 28 -2.96 -7.33 -39.51
C GLN A 28 -3.74 -6.02 -39.63
N VAL A 29 -3.11 -4.96 -40.17
CA VAL A 29 -3.79 -3.70 -40.50
C VAL A 29 -4.88 -3.93 -41.57
N ILE A 30 -6.13 -3.59 -41.23
CA ILE A 30 -7.30 -3.82 -42.08
C ILE A 30 -7.96 -2.54 -42.60
N ALA A 31 -7.83 -1.42 -41.90
CA ALA A 31 -8.41 -0.15 -42.28
C ALA A 31 -7.66 1.04 -41.70
N GLU A 32 -7.89 2.23 -42.26
CA GLU A 32 -7.48 3.52 -41.71
C GLU A 32 -8.72 4.33 -41.29
N ILE A 33 -8.69 4.89 -40.11
CA ILE A 33 -9.77 5.73 -39.55
C ILE A 33 -9.21 7.10 -39.19
N GLU A 34 -9.84 8.14 -39.68
CA GLU A 34 -9.57 9.52 -39.31
C GLU A 34 -10.47 9.93 -38.11
N THR A 35 -9.83 10.46 -37.10
CA THR A 35 -10.47 11.02 -35.89
C THR A 35 -10.24 12.52 -35.83
N ASP A 36 -10.81 13.18 -34.83
CA ASP A 36 -10.59 14.61 -34.54
C ASP A 36 -9.11 14.97 -34.26
N LYS A 37 -8.25 13.98 -34.03
CA LYS A 37 -6.85 14.18 -33.64
C LYS A 37 -5.83 13.65 -34.64
N ALA A 38 -6.10 12.55 -35.29
CA ALA A 38 -5.16 11.90 -36.24
C ALA A 38 -5.85 10.81 -37.05
N THR A 39 -5.22 10.42 -38.18
CA THR A 39 -5.53 9.16 -38.85
C THR A 39 -4.82 8.01 -38.16
N MET A 40 -5.55 6.95 -37.85
CA MET A 40 -5.07 5.79 -37.14
C MET A 40 -5.36 4.51 -37.86
N GLU A 41 -4.43 3.56 -37.82
CA GLU A 41 -4.59 2.22 -38.40
C GLU A 41 -5.43 1.33 -37.44
N VAL A 42 -6.28 0.51 -38.03
CA VAL A 42 -7.08 -0.51 -37.35
C VAL A 42 -6.54 -1.88 -37.71
N GLU A 43 -6.19 -2.64 -36.68
CA GLU A 43 -5.73 -4.01 -36.81
C GLU A 43 -6.89 -5.00 -36.56
N ALA A 44 -6.83 -6.15 -37.25
CA ALA A 44 -7.75 -7.25 -36.98
C ALA A 44 -7.51 -7.83 -35.57
N VAL A 45 -8.57 -7.95 -34.79
CA VAL A 45 -8.51 -8.57 -33.43
C VAL A 45 -8.45 -10.10 -33.59
N ASP A 46 -9.19 -10.67 -34.55
CA ASP A 46 -9.33 -12.09 -34.79
C ASP A 46 -8.82 -12.45 -36.19
N GLU A 47 -8.49 -13.71 -36.40
CA GLU A 47 -8.15 -14.26 -37.72
C GLU A 47 -9.40 -14.83 -38.40
N GLY A 48 -9.46 -14.80 -39.74
CA GLY A 48 -10.56 -15.37 -40.50
C GLY A 48 -10.70 -14.81 -41.92
N GLU A 49 -11.61 -15.39 -42.71
CA GLU A 49 -11.95 -14.87 -44.03
C GLU A 49 -12.94 -13.71 -43.93
N VAL A 50 -12.70 -12.62 -44.63
CA VAL A 50 -13.59 -11.45 -44.72
C VAL A 50 -14.84 -11.80 -45.52
N LEU A 51 -15.96 -11.98 -44.82
CA LEU A 51 -17.23 -12.30 -45.50
C LEU A 51 -17.84 -11.08 -46.17
N GLU A 52 -17.82 -9.94 -45.51
CA GLU A 52 -18.50 -8.73 -45.99
C GLU A 52 -17.89 -7.46 -45.36
N ILE A 53 -17.78 -6.42 -46.16
CA ILE A 53 -17.50 -5.04 -45.74
C ILE A 53 -18.84 -4.34 -45.52
N LEU A 54 -19.12 -3.93 -44.28
CA LEU A 54 -20.40 -3.35 -43.89
C LEU A 54 -20.42 -1.81 -43.98
N VAL A 55 -19.26 -1.19 -43.92
CA VAL A 55 -19.11 0.27 -44.02
C VAL A 55 -18.20 0.59 -45.16
N PRO A 56 -18.64 1.36 -46.20
CA PRO A 56 -17.82 1.69 -47.39
C PRO A 56 -16.67 2.63 -47.02
N GLU A 57 -15.64 2.62 -47.82
CA GLU A 57 -14.56 3.58 -47.78
C GLU A 57 -15.07 5.01 -47.99
N GLY A 58 -14.58 5.96 -47.20
CA GLY A 58 -15.02 7.36 -47.22
C GLY A 58 -16.29 7.62 -46.37
N ALA A 59 -16.81 6.65 -45.63
CA ALA A 59 -17.96 6.86 -44.74
C ALA A 59 -17.60 7.73 -43.54
N GLU A 60 -18.29 8.86 -43.41
CA GLU A 60 -18.12 9.85 -42.33
C GLU A 60 -19.07 9.57 -41.16
N ASN A 61 -18.71 10.07 -39.94
CA ASN A 61 -19.53 9.99 -38.72
C ASN A 61 -19.96 8.58 -38.33
N VAL A 62 -19.08 7.59 -38.57
CA VAL A 62 -19.32 6.19 -38.20
C VAL A 62 -19.13 6.05 -36.68
N LYS A 63 -20.20 5.78 -35.92
CA LYS A 63 -20.16 5.70 -34.49
C LYS A 63 -19.33 4.53 -33.99
N VAL A 64 -18.64 4.72 -32.87
CA VAL A 64 -17.94 3.66 -32.15
C VAL A 64 -18.90 2.50 -31.84
N ASN A 65 -18.40 1.25 -31.89
CA ASN A 65 -19.16 -0.01 -31.80
C ASN A 65 -20.06 -0.34 -33.01
N THR A 66 -20.06 0.46 -34.08
CA THR A 66 -20.71 0.04 -35.34
C THR A 66 -19.91 -1.10 -35.97
N PRO A 67 -20.51 -2.24 -36.33
CA PRO A 67 -19.83 -3.27 -37.11
C PRO A 67 -19.38 -2.70 -38.45
N ILE A 68 -18.09 -2.84 -38.81
CA ILE A 68 -17.51 -2.30 -40.05
C ILE A 68 -17.18 -3.37 -41.08
N ALA A 69 -16.90 -4.60 -40.63
CA ALA A 69 -16.70 -5.78 -41.46
C ALA A 69 -17.14 -7.04 -40.70
N ARG A 70 -17.36 -8.14 -41.42
CA ARG A 70 -17.67 -9.46 -40.85
C ARG A 70 -16.64 -10.47 -41.29
N LEU A 71 -16.09 -11.19 -40.32
CA LEU A 71 -15.15 -12.30 -40.56
C LEU A 71 -15.83 -13.64 -40.36
N ALA A 72 -15.39 -14.66 -41.11
CA ALA A 72 -15.76 -16.04 -40.84
C ALA A 72 -14.95 -16.55 -39.63
N GLY A 73 -15.65 -16.79 -38.51
CA GLY A 73 -15.12 -17.42 -37.30
C GLY A 73 -16.17 -18.34 -36.71
N GLU A 74 -15.82 -19.25 -35.80
CA GLU A 74 -16.77 -20.19 -35.20
C GLU A 74 -17.97 -19.45 -34.61
N GLU A 75 -19.16 -20.04 -34.81
CA GLU A 75 -20.48 -19.45 -34.49
C GLU A 75 -20.59 -18.93 -33.05
N GLY A 76 -20.39 -17.63 -32.86
CA GLY A 76 -20.80 -16.87 -31.68
C GLY A 76 -22.06 -16.06 -32.02
N ALA A 77 -23.18 -16.36 -31.34
CA ALA A 77 -24.51 -15.86 -31.60
C ALA A 77 -24.60 -14.34 -31.82
N ALA A 78 -25.15 -13.94 -32.97
CA ALA A 78 -25.54 -12.58 -33.25
C ALA A 78 -26.64 -12.09 -32.30
N ALA A 79 -26.35 -11.09 -31.52
CA ALA A 79 -27.37 -10.34 -30.78
C ALA A 79 -28.14 -9.44 -31.77
N PRO A 80 -29.48 -9.42 -31.75
CA PRO A 80 -30.30 -8.56 -32.61
C PRO A 80 -30.17 -7.09 -32.21
N ALA A 81 -30.16 -6.21 -33.22
CA ALA A 81 -30.14 -4.76 -33.06
C ALA A 81 -31.31 -4.27 -32.17
N PRO A 82 -31.08 -3.36 -31.23
CA PRO A 82 -32.14 -2.83 -30.39
C PRO A 82 -33.02 -1.86 -31.18
N LYS A 83 -34.32 -2.14 -31.22
CA LYS A 83 -35.36 -1.14 -31.55
C LYS A 83 -35.40 -0.13 -30.40
N ALA A 84 -35.44 1.15 -30.76
CA ALA A 84 -35.71 2.22 -29.82
C ALA A 84 -37.14 2.10 -29.33
N ASP A 85 -37.31 1.77 -28.06
CA ASP A 85 -38.53 1.95 -27.28
C ASP A 85 -38.20 2.33 -25.84
N GLU A 86 -39.10 3.11 -25.27
CA GLU A 86 -39.00 3.82 -23.98
C GLU A 86 -38.32 3.05 -22.84
N ALA A 87 -37.47 3.76 -22.08
CA ALA A 87 -36.79 3.25 -20.93
C ALA A 87 -37.76 2.83 -19.80
N PRO A 88 -37.76 1.57 -19.37
CA PRO A 88 -38.40 1.18 -18.12
C PRO A 88 -37.51 1.61 -16.95
N LYS A 89 -38.11 2.16 -15.92
CA LYS A 89 -37.46 2.40 -14.62
C LYS A 89 -36.80 1.10 -14.15
N ALA A 90 -35.50 1.11 -14.04
CA ALA A 90 -34.75 -0.01 -13.50
C ALA A 90 -35.10 -0.20 -12.02
N GLU A 91 -35.71 -1.31 -11.68
CA GLU A 91 -35.64 -1.84 -10.32
C GLU A 91 -34.16 -2.21 -10.03
N PRO A 92 -33.70 -2.03 -8.78
CA PRO A 92 -32.32 -2.38 -8.44
C PRO A 92 -32.08 -3.86 -8.73
N ALA A 93 -31.17 -4.15 -9.64
CA ALA A 93 -30.73 -5.50 -9.92
C ALA A 93 -30.29 -6.16 -8.62
N LYS A 94 -30.93 -7.26 -8.23
CA LYS A 94 -30.39 -8.16 -7.21
C LYS A 94 -29.03 -8.61 -7.72
N VAL A 95 -27.98 -8.16 -7.04
CA VAL A 95 -26.66 -8.75 -7.19
C VAL A 95 -26.82 -10.20 -6.74
N GLU A 96 -26.81 -11.13 -7.67
CA GLU A 96 -26.68 -12.55 -7.31
C GLU A 96 -25.38 -12.66 -6.54
N GLY A 97 -25.48 -13.08 -5.29
CA GLY A 97 -24.33 -13.23 -4.42
C GLY A 97 -23.29 -14.13 -5.08
N ALA A 98 -22.02 -13.86 -4.82
CA ALA A 98 -20.94 -14.74 -5.21
C ALA A 98 -21.32 -16.21 -4.90
N PRO A 99 -20.94 -17.18 -5.74
CA PRO A 99 -21.31 -18.57 -5.54
C PRO A 99 -21.02 -18.99 -4.10
N ALA A 100 -22.01 -19.57 -3.45
CA ALA A 100 -21.98 -19.95 -2.03
C ALA A 100 -20.90 -21.02 -1.71
N ASP A 101 -20.21 -21.52 -2.72
CA ASP A 101 -19.21 -22.59 -2.64
C ASP A 101 -17.76 -22.15 -2.88
N ALA A 102 -17.44 -20.84 -2.79
CA ALA A 102 -16.04 -20.46 -2.73
C ALA A 102 -15.43 -21.08 -1.45
N PRO A 103 -14.36 -21.89 -1.53
CA PRO A 103 -13.78 -22.52 -0.36
C PRO A 103 -13.40 -21.42 0.64
N VAL A 104 -14.08 -21.41 1.78
CA VAL A 104 -13.75 -20.52 2.90
C VAL A 104 -12.34 -20.92 3.33
N LYS A 105 -11.35 -20.08 2.98
CA LYS A 105 -10.00 -20.31 3.48
C LYS A 105 -10.07 -20.32 5.01
N PRO A 106 -9.51 -21.31 5.69
CA PRO A 106 -9.49 -21.31 7.14
C PRO A 106 -8.88 -20.00 7.62
N LYS A 107 -9.57 -19.31 8.52
CA LYS A 107 -9.07 -18.07 9.13
C LYS A 107 -7.87 -18.47 9.99
N VAL A 108 -6.66 -18.17 9.50
CA VAL A 108 -5.44 -18.36 10.29
C VAL A 108 -5.45 -17.33 11.39
N GLU A 109 -5.50 -17.77 12.64
CA GLU A 109 -5.41 -16.89 13.78
C GLU A 109 -3.96 -16.39 13.92
N LEU A 110 -3.76 -15.11 13.68
CA LEU A 110 -2.45 -14.46 13.83
C LEU A 110 -2.21 -14.19 15.31
N ARG A 111 -1.10 -14.69 15.85
CA ARG A 111 -0.67 -14.46 17.23
C ARG A 111 0.78 -13.99 17.25
N ASP A 112 1.08 -13.11 18.19
CA ASP A 112 2.47 -12.75 18.48
C ASP A 112 3.26 -13.99 18.88
N PRO A 113 4.58 -14.02 18.61
CA PRO A 113 5.41 -15.17 18.99
C PRO A 113 5.40 -15.33 20.53
N GLU A 114 5.35 -16.56 20.98
CA GLU A 114 5.49 -16.88 22.39
C GLU A 114 6.93 -16.56 22.84
N ILE A 115 7.06 -15.72 23.86
CA ILE A 115 8.35 -15.39 24.47
C ILE A 115 8.48 -16.25 25.72
N PRO A 116 9.48 -17.15 25.80
CA PRO A 116 9.73 -17.91 27.02
C PRO A 116 9.88 -16.99 28.23
N ALA A 117 9.34 -17.40 29.37
CA ALA A 117 9.37 -16.56 30.58
C ALA A 117 10.79 -16.27 31.10
N ASP A 118 11.75 -17.10 30.73
CA ASP A 118 13.17 -16.99 31.04
C ASP A 118 13.98 -16.35 29.88
N ALA A 119 13.33 -15.91 28.80
CA ALA A 119 14.00 -15.29 27.67
C ALA A 119 14.73 -14.02 28.12
N LYS A 120 15.99 -13.89 27.73
CA LYS A 120 16.78 -12.70 27.98
C LYS A 120 16.21 -11.54 27.13
N LEU A 121 16.06 -10.37 27.77
CA LEU A 121 15.75 -9.13 27.08
C LEU A 121 17.02 -8.33 26.88
N VAL A 122 17.26 -7.86 25.65
CA VAL A 122 18.43 -7.07 25.28
C VAL A 122 17.99 -5.67 24.91
N LYS A 123 18.56 -4.64 25.53
CA LYS A 123 18.35 -3.25 25.16
C LYS A 123 18.92 -3.02 23.74
N THR A 124 18.05 -2.69 22.83
CA THR A 124 18.42 -2.54 21.39
C THR A 124 17.74 -1.29 20.84
N THR A 125 18.51 -0.51 20.06
CA THR A 125 17.91 0.62 19.34
C THR A 125 17.07 0.11 18.16
N ILE A 126 16.07 0.88 17.74
CA ILE A 126 15.28 0.52 16.53
C ILE A 126 16.20 0.35 15.32
N ARG A 127 17.19 1.23 15.15
CA ARG A 127 18.20 1.12 14.09
C ARG A 127 18.94 -0.22 14.11
N ASP A 128 19.43 -0.63 15.28
CA ASP A 128 20.17 -1.88 15.40
C ASP A 128 19.24 -3.10 15.24
N ALA A 129 18.02 -3.02 15.71
CA ALA A 129 17.01 -4.05 15.52
C ALA A 129 16.66 -4.30 14.03
N LEU A 130 16.57 -3.24 13.25
CA LEU A 130 16.36 -3.32 11.78
C LEU A 130 17.60 -3.91 11.08
N ARG A 131 18.81 -3.47 11.46
CA ARG A 131 20.07 -4.05 10.95
C ARG A 131 20.12 -5.55 11.24
N ASP A 132 19.86 -5.93 12.49
CA ASP A 132 19.92 -7.34 12.91
C ASP A 132 18.88 -8.19 12.17
N ALA A 133 17.67 -7.68 11.95
CA ALA A 133 16.66 -8.35 11.14
C ALA A 133 17.16 -8.62 9.71
N MET A 134 17.74 -7.63 9.06
CA MET A 134 18.31 -7.79 7.71
C MET A 134 19.47 -8.80 7.73
N ALA A 135 20.40 -8.68 8.66
CA ALA A 135 21.54 -9.59 8.78
C ALA A 135 21.10 -11.04 9.00
N GLU A 136 20.14 -11.27 9.89
CA GLU A 136 19.61 -12.62 10.17
C GLU A 136 18.95 -13.24 8.92
N GLU A 137 18.15 -12.48 8.18
CA GLU A 137 17.52 -12.97 6.96
C GLU A 137 18.50 -13.14 5.79
N MET A 138 19.52 -12.30 5.69
CA MET A 138 20.60 -12.45 4.70
C MET A 138 21.47 -13.69 4.99
N ARG A 139 21.71 -14.04 6.27
CA ARG A 139 22.39 -15.31 6.63
C ARG A 139 21.54 -16.53 6.30
N ARG A 140 20.24 -16.40 6.47
CA ARG A 140 19.25 -17.49 6.27
C ARG A 140 19.01 -17.79 4.80
N ASP A 141 19.00 -16.78 3.92
CA ASP A 141 18.61 -16.91 2.51
C ASP A 141 19.56 -16.11 1.61
N GLU A 142 20.26 -16.81 0.72
CA GLU A 142 21.21 -16.19 -0.20
C GLU A 142 20.55 -15.29 -1.26
N ALA A 143 19.23 -15.44 -1.50
CA ALA A 143 18.48 -14.60 -2.40
C ALA A 143 18.21 -13.19 -1.83
N VAL A 144 18.32 -12.99 -0.51
CA VAL A 144 18.09 -11.70 0.15
C VAL A 144 19.32 -10.80 -0.02
N PHE A 145 19.13 -9.58 -0.50
CA PHE A 145 20.18 -8.58 -0.63
C PHE A 145 19.64 -7.17 -0.36
N LEU A 146 20.52 -6.27 0.08
CA LEU A 146 20.22 -4.87 0.33
C LEU A 146 20.73 -4.02 -0.83
N MET A 147 19.93 -3.07 -1.31
CA MET A 147 20.35 -2.06 -2.27
C MET A 147 19.70 -0.70 -1.96
N GLY A 148 20.41 0.36 -2.30
CA GLY A 148 19.97 1.74 -2.09
C GLY A 148 21.14 2.70 -2.13
N GLU A 149 20.86 3.96 -1.84
CA GLU A 149 21.85 5.03 -1.82
C GLU A 149 22.67 4.97 -0.54
N GLU A 150 24.02 4.91 -0.67
CA GLU A 150 24.96 4.96 0.46
C GLU A 150 24.78 3.81 1.47
N VAL A 151 24.12 2.71 1.10
CA VAL A 151 23.85 1.58 2.01
C VAL A 151 25.09 0.72 2.28
N ALA A 152 26.06 0.70 1.37
CA ALA A 152 27.26 -0.14 1.45
C ALA A 152 28.42 0.58 2.15
N GLN A 153 29.22 1.37 1.43
CA GLN A 153 30.46 1.96 1.97
C GLN A 153 30.19 2.95 3.11
N TYR A 154 29.17 3.79 2.96
CA TYR A 154 28.78 4.76 3.98
C TYR A 154 27.95 4.15 5.11
N GLN A 155 27.46 2.91 4.95
CA GLN A 155 26.67 2.17 5.94
C GLN A 155 25.29 2.82 6.24
N GLY A 156 24.70 3.43 5.23
CA GLY A 156 23.42 4.14 5.30
C GLY A 156 23.53 5.54 5.93
N ALA A 157 22.67 6.46 5.50
CA ALA A 157 22.59 7.81 6.06
C ALA A 157 22.31 7.78 7.58
N TYR A 158 21.50 6.85 8.04
CA TYR A 158 21.12 6.67 9.43
C TYR A 158 21.83 5.48 10.12
N LYS A 159 22.80 4.86 9.45
CA LYS A 159 23.59 3.71 9.94
C LYS A 159 22.76 2.44 10.20
N VAL A 160 21.64 2.28 9.51
CA VAL A 160 20.78 1.08 9.61
C VAL A 160 21.45 -0.12 8.93
N SER A 161 22.31 0.10 7.92
CA SER A 161 23.08 -0.95 7.22
C SER A 161 24.51 -1.15 7.73
N ARG A 162 24.80 -0.65 8.95
CA ARG A 162 26.15 -0.75 9.55
C ARG A 162 26.63 -2.19 9.58
N ASP A 163 27.88 -2.39 9.14
CA ASP A 163 28.63 -3.66 9.11
C ASP A 163 28.08 -4.73 8.13
N LEU A 164 26.97 -4.48 7.42
CA LEU A 164 26.42 -5.45 6.47
C LEU A 164 27.33 -5.69 5.26
N LEU A 165 27.96 -4.63 4.71
CA LEU A 165 28.92 -4.79 3.60
C LEU A 165 30.09 -5.68 3.99
N GLN A 166 30.63 -5.52 5.21
CA GLN A 166 31.76 -6.29 5.72
C GLN A 166 31.42 -7.78 5.87
N GLU A 167 30.17 -8.08 6.25
CA GLU A 167 29.73 -9.46 6.45
C GLU A 167 29.31 -10.13 5.13
N PHE A 168 28.57 -9.44 4.26
CA PHE A 168 27.92 -10.08 3.10
C PHE A 168 28.57 -9.75 1.75
N GLY A 169 29.46 -8.78 1.71
CA GLY A 169 30.17 -8.37 0.49
C GLY A 169 29.32 -7.51 -0.47
N ASP A 170 29.99 -7.02 -1.50
CA ASP A 170 29.48 -6.05 -2.48
C ASP A 170 28.38 -6.58 -3.43
N ARG A 171 28.24 -7.90 -3.51
CA ARG A 171 27.13 -8.53 -4.28
C ARG A 171 25.81 -8.56 -3.53
N ARG A 172 25.88 -8.45 -2.21
CA ARG A 172 24.71 -8.56 -1.34
C ARG A 172 24.35 -7.25 -0.66
N VAL A 173 25.24 -6.25 -0.65
CA VAL A 173 25.03 -4.90 -0.14
C VAL A 173 25.52 -3.94 -1.20
N VAL A 174 24.59 -3.34 -1.93
CA VAL A 174 24.82 -2.67 -3.21
C VAL A 174 24.51 -1.18 -3.12
N ASP A 175 25.52 -0.33 -3.25
CA ASP A 175 25.30 1.10 -3.45
C ASP A 175 24.74 1.38 -4.85
N THR A 176 23.73 2.21 -4.93
CA THR A 176 23.14 2.66 -6.19
C THR A 176 23.44 4.14 -6.45
N PRO A 177 23.44 4.58 -7.71
CA PRO A 177 23.33 6.00 -8.01
C PRO A 177 22.06 6.61 -7.42
N ILE A 178 22.02 7.92 -7.25
CA ILE A 178 20.79 8.66 -6.85
C ILE A 178 19.81 8.61 -8.01
N THR A 179 18.96 7.59 -8.01
CA THR A 179 17.97 7.33 -9.08
C THR A 179 16.86 6.43 -8.52
N GLU A 180 16.03 6.92 -7.62
CA GLU A 180 15.04 6.10 -6.90
C GLU A 180 14.11 5.35 -7.86
N HIS A 181 13.70 5.99 -8.95
CA HIS A 181 12.97 5.32 -10.03
C HIS A 181 13.76 4.15 -10.62
N GLY A 182 15.05 4.38 -10.95
CA GLY A 182 15.90 3.37 -11.57
C GLY A 182 16.18 2.17 -10.68
N PHE A 183 16.64 2.41 -9.44
CA PHE A 183 17.00 1.30 -8.57
C PHE A 183 15.77 0.57 -7.98
N ALA A 184 14.64 1.26 -7.76
CA ALA A 184 13.41 0.58 -7.39
C ALA A 184 12.92 -0.35 -8.51
N GLY A 185 12.96 0.11 -9.76
CA GLY A 185 12.64 -0.73 -10.93
C GLY A 185 13.58 -1.92 -11.08
N LEU A 186 14.88 -1.73 -10.84
CA LEU A 186 15.86 -2.82 -10.82
C LEU A 186 15.54 -3.83 -9.71
N GLY A 187 15.21 -3.36 -8.50
CA GLY A 187 14.78 -4.21 -7.39
C GLY A 187 13.52 -5.03 -7.72
N VAL A 188 12.51 -4.39 -8.33
CA VAL A 188 11.29 -5.09 -8.78
C VAL A 188 11.62 -6.18 -9.80
N GLY A 189 12.46 -5.87 -10.80
CA GLY A 189 12.90 -6.85 -11.79
C GLY A 189 13.69 -8.02 -11.16
N ALA A 190 14.55 -7.73 -10.20
CA ALA A 190 15.29 -8.74 -9.45
C ALA A 190 14.34 -9.67 -8.64
N ALA A 191 13.31 -9.09 -8.01
CA ALA A 191 12.30 -9.87 -7.30
C ALA A 191 11.50 -10.78 -8.24
N MET A 192 11.12 -10.29 -9.41
CA MET A 192 10.46 -11.10 -10.46
C MET A 192 11.37 -12.23 -10.98
N ALA A 193 12.68 -12.05 -10.94
CA ALA A 193 13.67 -13.06 -11.30
C ALA A 193 13.99 -14.06 -10.16
N GLY A 194 13.33 -13.95 -9.01
CA GLY A 194 13.45 -14.90 -7.90
C GLY A 194 14.40 -14.48 -6.78
N LEU A 195 14.98 -13.26 -6.83
CA LEU A 195 15.70 -12.69 -5.71
C LEU A 195 14.75 -12.04 -4.69
N LYS A 196 15.28 -11.64 -3.53
CA LYS A 196 14.52 -10.98 -2.45
C LYS A 196 15.19 -9.65 -2.09
N PRO A 197 15.02 -8.60 -2.88
CA PRO A 197 15.64 -7.32 -2.60
C PRO A 197 14.98 -6.61 -1.42
N ILE A 198 15.82 -6.00 -0.60
CA ILE A 198 15.48 -4.95 0.35
C ILE A 198 15.95 -3.65 -0.31
N VAL A 199 15.01 -2.82 -0.73
CA VAL A 199 15.27 -1.53 -1.36
C VAL A 199 15.13 -0.45 -0.31
N GLU A 200 16.26 0.22 0.02
CA GLU A 200 16.27 1.35 0.94
C GLU A 200 16.08 2.66 0.18
N PHE A 201 15.06 3.40 0.53
CA PHE A 201 14.97 4.83 0.23
C PHE A 201 15.59 5.62 1.39
N MET A 202 16.45 6.58 1.09
CA MET A 202 17.05 7.44 2.13
C MET A 202 15.95 8.13 2.96
N THR A 203 14.83 8.47 2.31
CA THR A 203 13.55 8.83 2.93
C THR A 203 12.41 8.55 1.96
N TRP A 204 11.22 8.23 2.47
CA TRP A 204 10.03 8.05 1.64
C TRP A 204 9.65 9.31 0.87
N ASN A 205 10.11 10.50 1.28
CA ASN A 205 9.96 11.71 0.48
C ASN A 205 10.61 11.59 -0.91
N PHE A 206 11.73 10.88 -1.03
CA PHE A 206 12.39 10.59 -2.31
C PHE A 206 11.80 9.33 -2.98
N GLY A 207 11.27 8.40 -2.19
CA GLY A 207 10.51 7.25 -2.69
C GLY A 207 9.35 7.63 -3.62
N MET A 208 8.86 8.88 -3.56
CA MET A 208 7.88 9.41 -4.51
C MET A 208 8.33 9.30 -5.97
N GLN A 209 9.61 9.42 -6.27
CA GLN A 209 10.12 9.27 -7.64
C GLN A 209 9.98 7.84 -8.17
N ALA A 210 9.90 6.86 -7.26
CA ALA A 210 9.74 5.44 -7.57
C ALA A 210 8.29 4.95 -7.46
N ILE A 211 7.31 5.84 -7.26
CA ILE A 211 5.92 5.46 -6.95
C ILE A 211 5.31 4.53 -8.01
N ASP A 212 5.64 4.72 -9.28
CA ASP A 212 5.17 3.85 -10.36
C ASP A 212 5.66 2.41 -10.18
N HIS A 213 6.94 2.21 -9.85
CA HIS A 213 7.47 0.87 -9.61
C HIS A 213 6.88 0.20 -8.36
N VAL A 214 6.56 0.95 -7.33
CA VAL A 214 5.89 0.43 -6.13
C VAL A 214 4.43 0.06 -6.44
N ILE A 215 3.68 0.98 -7.06
CA ILE A 215 2.22 0.85 -7.22
C ILE A 215 1.83 0.04 -8.48
N ASN A 216 2.48 0.26 -9.61
CA ASN A 216 2.15 -0.44 -10.85
C ASN A 216 2.98 -1.71 -11.02
N SER A 217 4.31 -1.62 -10.96
CA SER A 217 5.15 -2.78 -11.22
C SER A 217 5.09 -3.81 -10.10
N ALA A 218 5.39 -3.46 -8.84
CA ALA A 218 5.41 -4.41 -7.74
C ALA A 218 4.00 -4.87 -7.36
N ALA A 219 3.09 -3.93 -7.06
CA ALA A 219 1.78 -4.26 -6.51
C ALA A 219 0.83 -4.97 -7.48
N LYS A 220 0.97 -4.78 -8.80
CA LYS A 220 0.00 -5.26 -9.79
C LYS A 220 0.45 -6.47 -10.59
N THR A 221 1.76 -6.74 -10.70
CA THR A 221 2.27 -7.77 -11.62
C THR A 221 1.76 -9.16 -11.28
N LEU A 222 1.63 -9.53 -10.00
CA LEU A 222 1.07 -10.83 -9.61
C LEU A 222 -0.35 -11.01 -10.15
N TYR A 223 -1.19 -9.98 -10.04
CA TYR A 223 -2.56 -9.98 -10.56
C TYR A 223 -2.56 -10.03 -12.09
N MET A 224 -1.80 -9.14 -12.75
CA MET A 224 -1.76 -9.03 -14.21
C MET A 224 -1.19 -10.27 -14.89
N SER A 225 -0.30 -11.00 -14.23
CA SER A 225 0.26 -12.27 -14.74
C SER A 225 -0.60 -13.50 -14.41
N GLY A 226 -1.80 -13.33 -13.87
CA GLY A 226 -2.64 -14.46 -13.44
C GLY A 226 -2.00 -15.31 -12.33
N GLY A 227 -1.19 -14.70 -11.47
CA GLY A 227 -0.51 -15.38 -10.35
C GLY A 227 0.83 -16.03 -10.69
N GLN A 228 1.33 -15.88 -11.92
CA GLN A 228 2.55 -16.53 -12.40
C GLN A 228 3.84 -15.81 -11.96
N ILE A 229 3.82 -14.47 -11.94
CA ILE A 229 5.00 -13.66 -11.59
C ILE A 229 4.81 -13.08 -10.19
N ARG A 230 5.64 -13.51 -9.26
CA ARG A 230 5.71 -12.99 -7.89
C ARG A 230 6.83 -11.97 -7.79
N GLY A 231 6.73 -11.06 -6.81
CA GLY A 231 7.76 -10.06 -6.54
C GLY A 231 7.95 -9.87 -5.02
N PRO A 232 8.65 -10.82 -4.34
CA PRO A 232 8.98 -10.66 -2.93
C PRO A 232 10.01 -9.53 -2.76
N ILE A 233 9.56 -8.34 -2.42
CA ILE A 233 10.38 -7.13 -2.28
C ILE A 233 9.96 -6.34 -1.05
N VAL A 234 10.93 -5.80 -0.34
CA VAL A 234 10.69 -4.86 0.77
C VAL A 234 11.23 -3.49 0.35
N PHE A 235 10.36 -2.51 0.28
CA PHE A 235 10.73 -1.10 0.20
C PHE A 235 10.72 -0.53 1.62
N ARG A 236 11.84 0.01 2.10
CA ARG A 236 11.98 0.53 3.45
C ARG A 236 12.67 1.90 3.49
N GLY A 237 12.47 2.60 4.56
CA GLY A 237 13.11 3.89 4.83
C GLY A 237 12.31 4.73 5.83
N PRO A 238 12.86 5.86 6.31
CA PRO A 238 12.15 6.74 7.22
C PRO A 238 11.00 7.48 6.53
N ASN A 239 9.89 7.60 7.26
CA ASN A 239 8.64 8.22 6.88
C ASN A 239 8.22 9.22 7.96
N GLY A 240 7.44 10.22 7.62
CA GLY A 240 6.95 11.22 8.56
C GLY A 240 7.93 12.36 8.80
N ALA A 241 7.70 13.11 9.87
CA ALA A 241 8.46 14.30 10.20
C ALA A 241 9.88 13.97 10.67
N ALA A 242 10.87 14.64 10.06
CA ALA A 242 12.25 14.65 10.50
C ALA A 242 12.57 15.96 11.25
N ALA A 243 13.79 16.07 11.76
CA ALA A 243 14.18 17.22 12.57
C ALA A 243 14.46 18.48 11.71
N ARG A 244 13.48 19.35 11.54
CA ARG A 244 13.58 20.68 10.91
C ARG A 244 14.11 20.66 9.48
N VAL A 245 13.57 19.80 8.65
CA VAL A 245 13.92 19.69 7.22
C VAL A 245 12.81 20.20 6.30
N ALA A 246 11.73 20.76 6.86
CA ALA A 246 10.63 21.41 6.18
C ALA A 246 9.78 20.50 5.27
N ALA A 247 8.97 21.12 4.42
CA ALA A 247 7.83 20.56 3.74
C ALA A 247 8.13 19.31 2.89
N GLN A 248 9.22 19.34 2.12
CA GLN A 248 9.54 18.27 1.15
C GLN A 248 10.25 17.06 1.76
N HIS A 249 10.66 17.13 3.04
CA HIS A 249 11.43 16.09 3.71
C HIS A 249 10.74 15.58 4.99
N SER A 250 9.46 15.92 5.19
CA SER A 250 8.74 15.63 6.44
C SER A 250 7.31 15.20 6.18
N GLN A 251 7.08 14.41 5.13
CA GLN A 251 5.75 13.96 4.75
C GLN A 251 5.51 12.53 5.23
N ASP A 252 4.28 12.23 5.61
CA ASP A 252 3.83 10.89 5.96
C ASP A 252 3.06 10.26 4.79
N TYR A 253 3.57 9.17 4.26
CA TYR A 253 2.99 8.45 3.12
C TYR A 253 2.15 7.24 3.52
N SER A 254 1.86 7.06 4.81
CA SER A 254 1.10 5.93 5.35
C SER A 254 -0.21 5.70 4.60
N ALA A 255 -1.01 6.76 4.44
CA ALA A 255 -2.29 6.68 3.74
C ALA A 255 -2.14 6.41 2.23
N TRP A 256 -1.11 6.94 1.59
CA TRP A 256 -0.89 6.77 0.14
C TRP A 256 -0.66 5.32 -0.24
N TYR A 257 0.18 4.61 0.50
CA TYR A 257 0.49 3.22 0.20
C TYR A 257 -0.53 2.24 0.78
N ALA A 258 -1.14 2.57 1.95
CA ALA A 258 -2.11 1.70 2.59
C ALA A 258 -3.39 1.49 1.77
N GLN A 259 -3.75 2.41 0.87
CA GLN A 259 -4.91 2.24 -0.02
C GLN A 259 -4.65 1.31 -1.23
N VAL A 260 -3.39 0.98 -1.55
CA VAL A 260 -3.04 0.31 -2.80
C VAL A 260 -3.24 -1.21 -2.72
N PRO A 261 -4.15 -1.81 -3.53
CA PRO A 261 -4.29 -3.26 -3.62
C PRO A 261 -2.99 -3.90 -4.14
N GLY A 262 -2.59 -5.00 -3.49
CA GLY A 262 -1.37 -5.74 -3.83
C GLY A 262 -0.16 -5.40 -2.96
N LEU A 263 -0.19 -4.30 -2.20
CA LEU A 263 0.82 -3.98 -1.20
C LEU A 263 0.41 -4.48 0.19
N LYS A 264 1.40 -4.74 1.04
CA LYS A 264 1.26 -4.72 2.50
C LYS A 264 2.03 -3.51 3.03
N VAL A 265 1.52 -2.86 4.08
CA VAL A 265 2.10 -1.63 4.63
C VAL A 265 2.26 -1.78 6.13
N ILE A 266 3.48 -1.59 6.62
CA ILE A 266 3.89 -1.82 8.00
C ILE A 266 4.51 -0.53 8.56
N ALA A 267 4.17 -0.17 9.80
CA ALA A 267 4.69 1.02 10.48
C ALA A 267 4.93 0.73 11.97
N PRO A 268 6.06 0.07 12.32
CA PRO A 268 6.34 -0.36 13.68
C PRO A 268 6.64 0.80 14.62
N TYR A 269 6.45 0.58 15.93
CA TYR A 269 6.76 1.54 16.99
C TYR A 269 8.03 1.17 17.77
N ASP A 270 8.18 -0.06 18.26
CA ASP A 270 9.31 -0.46 19.08
C ASP A 270 10.35 -1.33 18.35
N ALA A 271 11.52 -1.54 18.98
CA ALA A 271 12.61 -2.31 18.38
C ALA A 271 12.27 -3.80 18.20
N ALA A 272 11.49 -4.40 19.10
CA ALA A 272 11.10 -5.80 18.97
C ALA A 272 10.15 -6.01 17.78
N ASP A 273 9.15 -5.14 17.62
CA ASP A 273 8.26 -5.17 16.47
C ASP A 273 8.98 -4.80 15.17
N ALA A 274 9.89 -3.81 15.20
CA ALA A 274 10.69 -3.45 14.04
C ALA A 274 11.51 -4.65 13.53
N LYS A 275 12.17 -5.38 14.44
CA LYS A 275 12.91 -6.60 14.12
C LYS A 275 12.00 -7.71 13.59
N GLY A 276 10.97 -8.05 14.35
CA GLY A 276 10.11 -9.19 14.02
C GLY A 276 9.26 -8.99 12.77
N LEU A 277 8.74 -7.77 12.57
CA LEU A 277 7.96 -7.42 11.36
C LEU A 277 8.85 -7.30 10.12
N LEU A 278 10.08 -6.79 10.22
CA LEU A 278 10.98 -6.73 9.07
C LEU A 278 11.41 -8.14 8.62
N LYS A 279 11.67 -9.06 9.54
CA LYS A 279 11.89 -10.49 9.22
C LYS A 279 10.68 -11.08 8.51
N ALA A 280 9.46 -10.84 9.04
CA ALA A 280 8.23 -11.28 8.39
C ALA A 280 8.07 -10.69 6.98
N ALA A 281 8.40 -9.41 6.81
CA ALA A 281 8.34 -8.71 5.53
C ALA A 281 9.29 -9.30 4.48
N ILE A 282 10.53 -9.61 4.85
CA ILE A 282 11.54 -10.21 3.94
C ILE A 282 11.11 -11.63 3.51
N ARG A 283 10.39 -12.35 4.38
CA ARG A 283 9.88 -13.70 4.11
C ARG A 283 8.57 -13.71 3.31
N ASP A 284 7.86 -12.59 3.27
CA ASP A 284 6.56 -12.51 2.59
C ASP A 284 6.72 -12.59 1.06
N PRO A 285 5.89 -13.37 0.36
CA PRO A 285 5.98 -13.48 -1.10
C PRO A 285 5.42 -12.27 -1.86
N ASN A 286 4.87 -11.27 -1.15
CA ASN A 286 4.27 -10.08 -1.73
C ASN A 286 5.12 -8.84 -1.48
N PRO A 287 4.93 -7.76 -2.27
CA PRO A 287 5.64 -6.51 -2.04
C PRO A 287 5.19 -5.82 -0.75
N ILE A 288 6.17 -5.38 0.03
CA ILE A 288 5.99 -4.74 1.33
C ILE A 288 6.50 -3.30 1.26
N VAL A 289 5.70 -2.37 1.79
CA VAL A 289 6.10 -1.02 2.16
C VAL A 289 6.31 -0.99 3.67
N PHE A 290 7.55 -0.75 4.09
CA PHE A 290 7.96 -0.75 5.49
C PHE A 290 8.35 0.67 5.91
N LEU A 291 7.46 1.34 6.64
CA LEU A 291 7.57 2.74 7.01
C LEU A 291 8.24 2.86 8.38
N GLU A 292 9.49 3.28 8.38
CA GLU A 292 10.27 3.56 9.59
C GLU A 292 10.10 5.02 10.00
N HIS A 293 10.78 5.44 11.06
CA HIS A 293 10.72 6.84 11.47
C HIS A 293 12.09 7.33 11.97
N GLU A 294 12.60 8.38 11.33
CA GLU A 294 13.93 8.93 11.61
C GLU A 294 14.14 9.26 13.09
N MET A 295 13.16 9.93 13.70
CA MET A 295 13.24 10.37 15.11
C MET A 295 13.21 9.21 16.11
N MET A 296 12.92 7.99 15.66
CA MET A 296 12.88 6.81 16.54
C MET A 296 14.13 5.94 16.45
N TYR A 297 14.97 6.07 15.45
CA TYR A 297 16.12 5.19 15.23
C TYR A 297 17.06 5.02 16.44
N GLY A 298 17.20 6.06 17.24
CA GLY A 298 18.03 6.05 18.44
C GLY A 298 17.33 5.63 19.73
N LEU A 299 16.01 5.37 19.68
CA LEU A 299 15.26 4.93 20.86
C LEU A 299 15.57 3.47 21.17
N GLU A 300 15.77 3.17 22.45
CA GLU A 300 16.06 1.84 22.96
C GLU A 300 14.83 1.16 23.55
N PHE A 301 14.67 -0.11 23.22
CA PHE A 301 13.59 -0.97 23.74
C PHE A 301 14.15 -2.33 24.14
N ASP A 302 13.40 -3.05 24.97
CA ASP A 302 13.69 -4.44 25.28
C ASP A 302 13.28 -5.35 24.13
N VAL A 303 14.27 -6.06 23.55
CA VAL A 303 14.06 -7.02 22.45
C VAL A 303 14.34 -8.43 22.99
N PRO A 304 13.40 -9.39 22.83
CA PRO A 304 13.64 -10.77 23.22
C PRO A 304 14.80 -11.39 22.41
N ASP A 305 15.76 -11.97 23.13
CA ASP A 305 16.83 -12.77 22.53
C ASP A 305 16.34 -14.21 22.32
N VAL A 306 15.49 -14.35 21.33
CA VAL A 306 14.84 -15.61 20.95
C VAL A 306 15.20 -15.93 19.50
N GLU A 307 15.60 -17.17 19.28
CA GLU A 307 15.85 -17.69 17.93
C GLU A 307 14.59 -17.55 17.07
N ASP A 308 14.77 -16.97 15.88
CA ASP A 308 13.71 -16.78 14.89
C ASP A 308 12.47 -15.98 15.38
N TYR A 309 12.72 -14.89 16.14
CA TYR A 309 11.66 -13.97 16.56
C TYR A 309 11.02 -13.28 15.35
N VAL A 310 9.76 -13.65 15.04
CA VAL A 310 8.99 -13.16 13.89
C VAL A 310 7.60 -12.73 14.33
N VAL A 311 7.25 -11.47 14.04
CA VAL A 311 5.93 -10.91 14.37
C VAL A 311 5.01 -10.99 13.14
N PRO A 312 3.76 -11.45 13.27
CA PRO A 312 2.85 -11.62 12.14
C PRO A 312 2.39 -10.28 11.57
N ILE A 313 2.38 -10.18 10.24
CA ILE A 313 1.83 -9.02 9.52
C ILE A 313 0.30 -9.09 9.54
N GLY A 314 -0.35 -8.00 9.93
CA GLY A 314 -1.81 -7.90 9.96
C GLY A 314 -2.41 -8.10 11.35
N LYS A 315 -1.60 -8.02 12.41
CA LYS A 315 -2.06 -8.09 13.79
C LYS A 315 -1.68 -6.84 14.57
N ALA A 316 -2.68 -6.11 15.10
CA ALA A 316 -2.49 -4.99 16.02
C ALA A 316 -2.11 -5.48 17.42
N LYS A 317 -1.53 -4.59 18.22
CA LYS A 317 -1.12 -4.90 19.61
C LYS A 317 -1.73 -3.92 20.60
N VAL A 318 -2.40 -4.46 21.61
CA VAL A 318 -2.78 -3.66 22.79
C VAL A 318 -1.52 -3.43 23.62
N ARG A 319 -1.04 -2.18 23.62
CA ARG A 319 0.16 -1.76 24.36
C ARG A 319 -0.14 -1.44 25.83
N ARG A 320 -1.34 -0.98 26.07
CA ARG A 320 -1.86 -0.65 27.40
C ARG A 320 -3.34 -1.00 27.44
N GLU A 321 -3.74 -1.77 28.43
CA GLU A 321 -5.14 -2.06 28.71
C GLU A 321 -5.83 -0.84 29.34
N GLY A 322 -7.10 -0.64 28.98
CA GLY A 322 -7.92 0.44 29.52
C GLY A 322 -9.41 0.16 29.37
N THR A 323 -10.26 0.98 29.99
CA THR A 323 -11.71 0.75 30.07
C THR A 323 -12.57 1.93 29.63
N ASP A 324 -12.00 3.15 29.52
CA ASP A 324 -12.80 4.37 29.35
C ASP A 324 -12.74 4.94 27.94
N VAL A 325 -11.61 4.78 27.24
CA VAL A 325 -11.39 5.26 25.87
C VAL A 325 -10.30 4.45 25.19
N THR A 326 -10.48 4.16 23.90
CA THR A 326 -9.46 3.58 23.03
C THR A 326 -8.72 4.68 22.28
N ILE A 327 -7.38 4.63 22.32
CA ILE A 327 -6.52 5.38 21.39
C ILE A 327 -5.89 4.41 20.40
N THR A 328 -6.13 4.60 19.11
CA THR A 328 -5.37 3.88 18.07
C THR A 328 -4.24 4.75 17.54
N ALA A 329 -3.07 4.16 17.32
CA ALA A 329 -1.92 4.86 16.77
C ALA A 329 -0.99 3.91 16.03
N HIS A 330 -0.04 4.44 15.25
CA HIS A 330 1.04 3.69 14.62
C HIS A 330 2.34 4.48 14.66
N SER A 331 3.46 3.79 14.45
CA SER A 331 4.78 4.41 14.42
C SER A 331 5.02 5.30 15.65
N ARG A 332 5.63 6.47 15.49
CA ARG A 332 5.96 7.42 16.57
C ARG A 332 4.76 7.81 17.44
N MET A 333 3.57 7.88 16.84
CA MET A 333 2.38 8.31 17.56
C MET A 333 1.95 7.35 18.68
N VAL A 334 2.37 6.09 18.63
CA VAL A 334 2.15 5.13 19.74
C VAL A 334 2.84 5.61 21.02
N GLY A 335 4.08 6.11 20.92
CA GLY A 335 4.80 6.67 22.07
C GLY A 335 4.09 7.89 22.66
N PHE A 336 3.53 8.76 21.83
CA PHE A 336 2.74 9.89 22.31
C PHE A 336 1.40 9.48 22.91
N ALA A 337 0.76 8.44 22.36
CA ALA A 337 -0.46 7.87 22.91
C ALA A 337 -0.23 7.26 24.31
N LEU A 338 0.89 6.54 24.50
CA LEU A 338 1.27 5.99 25.82
C LEU A 338 1.54 7.11 26.85
N GLN A 339 2.29 8.15 26.47
CA GLN A 339 2.52 9.31 27.36
C GLN A 339 1.22 10.07 27.68
N ALA A 340 0.30 10.20 26.72
CA ALA A 340 -1.01 10.78 26.96
C ALA A 340 -1.83 9.92 27.92
N ALA A 341 -1.78 8.60 27.77
CA ALA A 341 -2.46 7.66 28.66
C ALA A 341 -1.92 7.73 30.11
N GLU A 342 -0.61 7.94 30.30
CA GLU A 342 -0.01 8.16 31.63
C GLU A 342 -0.54 9.44 32.28
N LYS A 343 -0.53 10.58 31.55
CA LYS A 343 -1.08 11.85 32.05
C LYS A 343 -2.57 11.74 32.39
N LEU A 344 -3.36 11.07 31.57
CA LEU A 344 -4.78 10.88 31.77
C LEU A 344 -5.09 9.96 32.96
N ALA A 345 -4.23 8.98 33.23
CA ALA A 345 -4.36 8.12 34.42
C ALA A 345 -4.21 8.88 35.75
N GLU A 346 -3.38 9.94 35.76
CA GLU A 346 -3.28 10.85 36.93
C GLU A 346 -4.61 11.59 37.23
N GLU A 347 -5.44 11.74 36.16
CA GLU A 347 -6.78 12.34 36.26
C GLU A 347 -7.90 11.29 36.42
N GLY A 348 -7.54 10.00 36.56
CA GLY A 348 -8.49 8.89 36.78
C GLY A 348 -9.12 8.34 35.48
N VAL A 349 -8.58 8.65 34.30
CA VAL A 349 -9.06 8.13 33.01
C VAL A 349 -8.25 6.91 32.61
N SER A 350 -8.92 5.78 32.40
CA SER A 350 -8.34 4.50 32.00
C SER A 350 -8.31 4.36 30.46
N VAL A 351 -7.14 4.63 29.87
CA VAL A 351 -6.94 4.63 28.41
C VAL A 351 -6.40 3.30 27.94
N GLU A 352 -7.06 2.71 26.93
CA GLU A 352 -6.52 1.61 26.14
C GLU A 352 -5.74 2.15 24.94
N VAL A 353 -4.52 1.66 24.72
CA VAL A 353 -3.69 2.07 23.59
C VAL A 353 -3.49 0.88 22.65
N VAL A 354 -3.99 0.99 21.42
CA VAL A 354 -3.87 0.00 20.36
C VAL A 354 -2.88 0.49 19.33
N ASP A 355 -1.75 -0.19 19.23
CA ASP A 355 -0.74 -0.02 18.18
C ASP A 355 -1.17 -0.82 16.92
N LEU A 356 -1.40 -0.11 15.82
CA LEU A 356 -1.84 -0.73 14.58
C LEU A 356 -0.79 -1.64 13.96
N ARG A 357 0.52 -1.33 14.12
CA ARG A 357 1.67 -2.05 13.53
C ARG A 357 1.61 -2.19 12.01
N THR A 358 0.47 -2.66 11.51
CA THR A 358 0.21 -2.91 10.08
C THR A 358 -0.98 -2.06 9.63
N LEU A 359 -0.77 -1.27 8.59
CA LEU A 359 -1.80 -0.41 8.03
C LEU A 359 -2.57 -1.13 6.91
N ARG A 360 -1.89 -2.09 6.24
CA ARG A 360 -2.49 -2.98 5.25
C ARG A 360 -1.85 -4.36 5.33
N PRO A 361 -2.61 -5.43 5.64
CA PRO A 361 -4.01 -5.39 6.08
C PRO A 361 -4.16 -4.73 7.46
N LEU A 362 -5.24 -3.99 7.65
CA LEU A 362 -5.59 -3.39 8.94
C LEU A 362 -6.30 -4.42 9.82
N ASP A 363 -5.83 -4.62 11.05
CA ASP A 363 -6.51 -5.45 12.06
C ASP A 363 -7.68 -4.68 12.69
N HIS A 364 -8.74 -4.50 11.91
CA HIS A 364 -9.94 -3.79 12.38
C HIS A 364 -10.66 -4.57 13.49
N GLU A 365 -10.52 -5.88 13.58
CA GLU A 365 -11.15 -6.71 14.61
C GLU A 365 -10.63 -6.33 16.00
N THR A 366 -9.31 -6.22 16.18
CA THR A 366 -8.72 -5.78 17.46
C THR A 366 -9.17 -4.37 17.82
N ILE A 367 -9.27 -3.45 16.86
CA ILE A 367 -9.75 -2.08 17.09
C ILE A 367 -11.22 -2.10 17.53
N VAL A 368 -12.07 -2.84 16.84
CA VAL A 368 -13.50 -2.96 17.13
C VAL A 368 -13.74 -3.55 18.51
N GLU A 369 -13.05 -4.61 18.89
CA GLU A 369 -13.17 -5.22 20.22
C GLU A 369 -12.69 -4.27 21.33
N SER A 370 -11.63 -3.50 21.10
CA SER A 370 -11.19 -2.45 22.02
C SER A 370 -12.28 -1.38 22.19
N VAL A 371 -12.86 -0.88 21.11
CA VAL A 371 -13.93 0.13 21.15
C VAL A 371 -15.21 -0.40 21.81
N LYS A 372 -15.58 -1.65 21.58
CA LYS A 372 -16.72 -2.27 22.28
C LYS A 372 -16.52 -2.32 23.79
N LYS A 373 -15.29 -2.42 24.26
CA LYS A 373 -14.93 -2.40 25.68
C LYS A 373 -14.97 -0.99 26.28
N THR A 374 -14.48 0.01 25.53
CA THR A 374 -14.24 1.36 26.04
C THR A 374 -15.30 2.39 25.64
N ASN A 375 -16.13 2.10 24.65
CA ASN A 375 -17.22 2.89 24.07
C ASN A 375 -16.79 4.25 23.46
N ARG A 376 -15.49 4.56 23.40
CA ARG A 376 -14.96 5.83 22.87
C ARG A 376 -13.70 5.60 22.07
N LEU A 377 -13.50 6.42 21.04
CA LEU A 377 -12.33 6.31 20.14
C LEU A 377 -11.67 7.65 19.88
N VAL A 378 -10.35 7.68 20.03
CA VAL A 378 -9.46 8.69 19.46
C VAL A 378 -8.46 8.00 18.54
N SER A 379 -8.36 8.38 17.28
CA SER A 379 -7.33 7.87 16.36
C SER A 379 -6.24 8.91 16.18
N ALA A 380 -4.99 8.54 16.45
CA ALA A 380 -3.83 9.44 16.40
C ALA A 380 -2.85 9.01 15.30
N GLU A 381 -2.56 9.90 14.38
CA GLU A 381 -1.62 9.72 13.26
C GLU A 381 -0.74 10.96 13.07
N GLU A 382 0.47 10.80 12.50
CA GLU A 382 1.35 11.93 12.26
C GLU A 382 1.00 12.67 10.97
N GLY A 383 0.47 11.96 9.97
CA GLY A 383 0.09 12.52 8.67
C GLY A 383 -1.04 13.55 8.72
N TRP A 384 -1.39 14.07 7.54
CA TRP A 384 -2.52 14.99 7.42
C TRP A 384 -3.87 14.31 7.65
N GLY A 385 -4.83 15.07 8.20
CA GLY A 385 -6.16 14.57 8.51
C GLY A 385 -7.00 14.14 7.30
N PRO A 386 -7.07 14.93 6.22
CA PRO A 386 -7.85 14.55 5.03
C PRO A 386 -7.35 13.23 4.45
N MET A 387 -8.25 12.24 4.31
CA MET A 387 -7.93 10.89 3.77
C MET A 387 -6.84 10.12 4.52
N GLY A 388 -6.51 10.50 5.76
CA GLY A 388 -5.51 9.82 6.60
C GLY A 388 -5.96 8.42 7.05
N VAL A 389 -5.03 7.66 7.64
CA VAL A 389 -5.28 6.32 8.18
C VAL A 389 -6.39 6.33 9.24
N GLY A 390 -6.43 7.37 10.08
CA GLY A 390 -7.47 7.53 11.09
C GLY A 390 -8.87 7.70 10.52
N ALA A 391 -9.01 8.15 9.27
CA ALA A 391 -10.31 8.20 8.60
C ALA A 391 -10.84 6.78 8.30
N GLU A 392 -9.98 5.87 7.85
CA GLU A 392 -10.32 4.45 7.66
C GLU A 392 -10.62 3.76 8.99
N VAL A 393 -9.82 3.99 10.03
CA VAL A 393 -10.08 3.47 11.39
C VAL A 393 -11.47 3.86 11.87
N VAL A 394 -11.82 5.14 11.76
CA VAL A 394 -13.16 5.63 12.15
C VAL A 394 -14.26 4.99 11.31
N ALA A 395 -14.08 4.88 10.00
CA ALA A 395 -15.05 4.23 9.12
C ALA A 395 -15.30 2.77 9.54
N ARG A 396 -14.23 1.98 9.79
CA ARG A 396 -14.35 0.58 10.24
C ARG A 396 -15.05 0.46 11.59
N VAL A 397 -14.79 1.37 12.52
CA VAL A 397 -15.47 1.36 13.81
C VAL A 397 -16.95 1.71 13.65
N ILE A 398 -17.30 2.66 12.79
CA ILE A 398 -18.71 2.98 12.50
C ILE A 398 -19.42 1.80 11.83
N GLU A 399 -18.76 1.10 10.88
CA GLU A 399 -19.35 -0.07 10.21
C GLU A 399 -19.62 -1.25 11.16
N HIS A 400 -18.78 -1.43 12.22
CA HIS A 400 -18.79 -2.66 13.03
C HIS A 400 -19.08 -2.47 14.52
N ALA A 401 -19.08 -1.24 15.01
CA ALA A 401 -19.25 -0.92 16.43
C ALA A 401 -20.03 0.39 16.67
N PHE A 402 -20.82 0.87 15.74
CA PHE A 402 -21.57 2.13 15.86
C PHE A 402 -22.42 2.17 17.15
N ASP A 403 -23.14 1.10 17.44
CA ASP A 403 -24.06 1.00 18.60
C ASP A 403 -23.34 0.98 19.96
N TYR A 404 -22.01 0.88 19.95
CA TYR A 404 -21.18 0.90 21.15
C TYR A 404 -20.57 2.29 21.42
N LEU A 405 -20.70 3.25 20.51
CA LEU A 405 -20.09 4.57 20.65
C LEU A 405 -20.94 5.50 21.51
N ASP A 406 -20.38 5.96 22.63
CA ASP A 406 -20.99 6.98 23.50
C ASP A 406 -20.75 8.42 22.99
N ALA A 407 -19.74 8.61 22.14
CA ALA A 407 -19.39 9.91 21.58
C ALA A 407 -18.87 9.75 20.13
N PRO A 408 -18.98 10.81 19.29
CA PRO A 408 -18.36 10.80 17.98
C PRO A 408 -16.84 10.55 18.09
N PRO A 409 -16.26 9.61 17.30
CA PRO A 409 -14.83 9.41 17.25
C PRO A 409 -14.07 10.68 16.85
N LEU A 410 -12.94 10.94 17.48
CA LEU A 410 -12.06 12.06 17.15
C LEU A 410 -10.76 11.59 16.52
N ARG A 411 -10.18 12.43 15.68
CA ARG A 411 -8.87 12.21 15.06
C ARG A 411 -7.89 13.29 15.49
N VAL A 412 -6.67 12.88 15.84
CA VAL A 412 -5.53 13.75 16.11
C VAL A 412 -4.51 13.52 15.01
N HIS A 413 -4.16 14.56 14.30
CA HIS A 413 -3.31 14.52 13.12
C HIS A 413 -2.54 15.83 12.95
N GLN A 414 -1.62 15.88 11.98
CA GLN A 414 -0.94 17.12 11.60
C GLN A 414 -1.95 18.18 11.12
N GLU A 415 -1.64 19.45 11.37
CA GLU A 415 -2.39 20.56 10.75
C GLU A 415 -2.32 20.46 9.22
N ASP A 416 -3.39 20.86 8.53
CA ASP A 416 -3.50 20.77 7.07
C ASP A 416 -2.68 21.86 6.37
N VAL A 417 -1.38 21.80 6.62
CA VAL A 417 -0.37 22.70 6.03
C VAL A 417 0.89 21.92 5.70
N PRO A 418 1.68 22.33 4.69
CA PRO A 418 3.03 21.81 4.52
C PRO A 418 3.87 22.10 5.77
N LEU A 419 4.71 21.16 6.21
CA LEU A 419 5.46 21.31 7.45
C LEU A 419 6.41 22.52 7.38
N PRO A 420 6.31 23.50 8.31
CA PRO A 420 7.17 24.68 8.33
C PRO A 420 8.61 24.33 8.73
N TYR A 421 9.57 25.14 8.27
CA TYR A 421 10.97 25.04 8.68
C TYR A 421 11.23 25.58 10.09
N ALA A 422 10.53 26.64 10.51
CA ALA A 422 10.72 27.26 11.81
C ALA A 422 10.26 26.32 12.93
N ALA A 423 11.14 26.06 13.93
CA ALA A 423 10.91 25.07 14.98
C ALA A 423 9.61 25.28 15.78
N ASN A 424 9.22 26.53 16.04
CA ASN A 424 7.99 26.84 16.74
C ASN A 424 6.74 26.55 15.89
N LEU A 425 6.80 26.80 14.58
CA LEU A 425 5.70 26.49 13.67
C LEU A 425 5.61 24.99 13.37
N GLU A 426 6.75 24.29 13.23
CA GLU A 426 6.82 22.84 13.13
C GLU A 426 6.12 22.19 14.34
N ALA A 427 6.46 22.60 15.56
CA ALA A 427 5.85 22.09 16.79
C ALA A 427 4.34 22.36 16.89
N LEU A 428 3.86 23.49 16.38
CA LEU A 428 2.42 23.79 16.31
C LEU A 428 1.68 22.94 15.27
N SER A 429 2.36 22.62 14.17
CA SER A 429 1.77 21.86 13.05
C SER A 429 1.65 20.38 13.37
N LEU A 430 2.64 19.81 14.05
CA LEU A 430 2.66 18.38 14.37
C LEU A 430 1.66 18.00 15.48
N PRO A 431 1.11 16.79 15.46
CA PRO A 431 0.39 16.23 16.58
C PRO A 431 1.36 15.91 17.74
N GLY A 432 0.83 15.89 18.96
CA GLY A 432 1.62 15.60 20.14
C GLY A 432 0.74 15.17 21.32
N VAL A 433 1.39 14.90 22.44
CA VAL A 433 0.74 14.40 23.66
C VAL A 433 -0.43 15.28 24.11
N ASP A 434 -0.26 16.60 24.13
CA ASP A 434 -1.29 17.52 24.62
C ASP A 434 -2.52 17.58 23.70
N LYS A 435 -2.33 17.46 22.36
CA LYS A 435 -3.45 17.34 21.42
C LYS A 435 -4.23 16.03 21.62
N ILE A 436 -3.55 14.93 21.92
CA ILE A 436 -4.18 13.64 22.25
C ILE A 436 -4.97 13.74 23.56
N VAL A 437 -4.37 14.27 24.62
CA VAL A 437 -5.06 14.50 25.91
C VAL A 437 -6.31 15.35 25.73
N ALA A 438 -6.22 16.44 24.99
CA ALA A 438 -7.36 17.30 24.70
C ALA A 438 -8.48 16.58 23.93
N ALA A 439 -8.14 15.74 22.96
CA ALA A 439 -9.10 14.93 22.20
C ALA A 439 -9.78 13.89 23.10
N VAL A 440 -9.03 13.20 23.96
CA VAL A 440 -9.60 12.25 24.94
C VAL A 440 -10.59 12.96 25.88
N LYS A 441 -10.20 14.08 26.47
CA LYS A 441 -11.11 14.87 27.35
C LYS A 441 -12.39 15.28 26.62
N LYS A 442 -12.32 15.57 25.34
CA LYS A 442 -13.48 15.96 24.53
C LYS A 442 -14.42 14.80 24.23
N VAL A 443 -13.94 13.56 24.02
CA VAL A 443 -14.82 12.40 23.82
C VAL A 443 -15.35 11.84 25.16
N MET A 444 -14.75 12.24 26.28
CA MET A 444 -15.20 11.86 27.63
C MET A 444 -16.27 12.81 28.21
N ALA A 445 -16.37 14.04 27.66
CA ALA A 445 -17.33 15.06 28.12
C ALA A 445 -18.74 14.76 27.61
#